data_7949f10340858f8551c472bd241f1339
#
_entry.id   7949f10340858f8551c472bd241f1339
#
_cell.length_a   1.000
_cell.length_b   1.000
_cell.length_c   1.000
_cell.angle_alpha   90.00
_cell.angle_beta   90.00
_cell.angle_gamma   90.00
#
_symmetry.space_group_name_H-M   'P 1'
#
loop_
_entity.id
_entity.type
_entity.pdbx_description
1 polymer ?
#
loop_
_entity_poly.entity_id
_entity_poly.type
_entity_poly.pdbx_seq_one_letter_code
_entity_poly.pdbx_strand_id
1 'polypeptide(L)'
;MKPAVLALALCGLVSSTGISAAQEVKPLKVMLITGGCCHDYKKQTEILKKGLEERINVTVDQIHVDDGSTKPALPIYGNPDYGAGYDLIIHDECAADVKDEATVKGVLKPHVEDGIPAVALHCAMHSYRVGDINKPAKEGSADALWFEFIGIQSSRHGAQKPIEISFKNHVVTKGMKDWTTINEELYNNVKVFKTADELAKGKQEGEKDAVVVWTNTFGKNKVKVFGTTLGHNNATVEDPRYLDLVAKGALWATDKLDTAGKPKPGYGRVKK
;
A
#
# COMPACT_ATOMS: atom_id res chain seq x y z
N MET A 1 -39.67 52.54 62.38
CA MET A 1 -39.29 52.34 61.01
C MET A 1 -37.90 51.61 60.99
N LYS A 2 -37.84 50.33 60.59
CA LYS A 2 -36.62 49.56 60.54
C LYS A 2 -36.22 49.40 59.03
N PRO A 3 -34.98 49.60 58.60
CA PRO A 3 -34.60 49.39 57.25
C PRO A 3 -34.34 47.89 56.98
N ALA A 4 -34.87 47.42 55.85
CA ALA A 4 -34.63 46.07 55.35
C ALA A 4 -33.27 46.04 54.59
N VAL A 5 -32.41 45.11 54.95
CA VAL A 5 -31.17 44.83 54.27
C VAL A 5 -31.42 43.77 53.19
N LEU A 6 -31.22 44.15 51.93
CA LEU A 6 -31.32 43.28 50.77
C LEU A 6 -29.96 42.60 50.53
N ALA A 7 -29.86 41.32 50.77
CA ALA A 7 -28.65 40.51 50.44
C ALA A 7 -28.72 40.03 48.99
N LEU A 8 -27.78 40.55 48.14
CA LEU A 8 -27.56 40.02 46.79
C LEU A 8 -26.72 38.75 46.87
N ALA A 9 -27.27 37.63 46.51
CA ALA A 9 -26.51 36.39 46.32
C ALA A 9 -25.91 36.38 44.89
N LEU A 10 -24.62 36.50 44.78
CA LEU A 10 -23.86 36.30 43.55
C LEU A 10 -23.70 34.80 43.31
N CYS A 11 -24.48 34.24 42.36
CA CYS A 11 -24.29 32.86 41.89
C CYS A 11 -23.17 32.84 40.85
N GLY A 12 -21.94 32.43 41.27
CA GLY A 12 -20.82 32.23 40.38
C GLY A 12 -21.00 31.00 39.49
N LEU A 13 -21.24 31.19 38.21
CA LEU A 13 -21.17 30.10 37.22
C LEU A 13 -19.72 29.65 37.06
N VAL A 14 -19.36 28.52 37.64
CA VAL A 14 -18.08 27.83 37.35
C VAL A 14 -18.27 27.07 36.03
N SER A 15 -17.83 27.65 34.92
CA SER A 15 -17.74 26.97 33.65
C SER A 15 -16.61 25.95 33.73
N SER A 16 -16.91 24.69 33.98
CA SER A 16 -15.96 23.60 33.84
C SER A 16 -15.71 23.37 32.34
N THR A 17 -14.62 23.90 31.81
CA THR A 17 -14.07 23.49 30.51
C THR A 17 -13.59 22.06 30.63
N GLY A 18 -14.47 21.12 30.32
CA GLY A 18 -14.12 19.71 30.20
C GLY A 18 -13.11 19.57 29.06
N ILE A 19 -11.85 19.34 29.39
CA ILE A 19 -10.84 18.88 28.42
C ILE A 19 -11.29 17.47 28.03
N SER A 20 -11.97 17.36 26.87
CA SER A 20 -12.24 16.06 26.27
C SER A 20 -10.87 15.41 25.95
N ALA A 21 -10.50 14.40 26.70
CA ALA A 21 -9.35 13.59 26.36
C ALA A 21 -9.61 13.02 24.95
N ALA A 22 -8.79 13.41 23.98
CA ALA A 22 -8.88 12.85 22.64
C ALA A 22 -8.75 11.33 22.76
N GLN A 23 -9.77 10.59 22.33
CA GLN A 23 -9.76 9.14 22.36
C GLN A 23 -8.56 8.64 21.54
N GLU A 24 -7.68 7.86 22.16
CA GLU A 24 -6.50 7.32 21.50
C GLU A 24 -6.93 6.42 20.35
N VAL A 25 -6.52 6.77 19.13
CA VAL A 25 -6.86 6.00 17.93
C VAL A 25 -5.95 4.77 17.87
N LYS A 26 -6.55 3.58 17.81
CA LYS A 26 -5.80 2.33 17.67
C LYS A 26 -4.98 2.35 16.38
N PRO A 27 -3.73 1.83 16.41
CA PRO A 27 -2.93 1.62 15.21
C PRO A 27 -3.66 0.76 14.19
N LEU A 28 -3.51 1.05 12.90
CA LEU A 28 -3.91 0.10 11.85
C LEU A 28 -3.04 -1.14 11.95
N LYS A 29 -3.66 -2.31 11.89
CA LYS A 29 -2.96 -3.58 11.88
C LYS A 29 -2.65 -3.98 10.44
N VAL A 30 -1.37 -4.03 10.09
CA VAL A 30 -0.88 -4.27 8.73
C VAL A 30 -0.15 -5.59 8.67
N MET A 31 -0.49 -6.44 7.70
CA MET A 31 0.29 -7.62 7.35
C MET A 31 1.24 -7.27 6.21
N LEU A 32 2.54 -7.52 6.38
CA LEU A 32 3.54 -7.39 5.32
C LEU A 32 4.04 -8.78 4.94
N ILE A 33 3.75 -9.19 3.70
CA ILE A 33 4.14 -10.49 3.15
C ILE A 33 5.33 -10.28 2.23
N THR A 34 6.41 -11.02 2.45
CA THR A 34 7.65 -10.94 1.68
C THR A 34 8.27 -12.32 1.46
N GLY A 35 9.05 -12.46 0.40
CA GLY A 35 9.79 -13.68 0.07
C GLY A 35 9.85 -13.92 -1.43
N GLY A 36 10.57 -14.93 -1.84
CA GLY A 36 10.80 -15.26 -3.23
C GLY A 36 12.16 -14.79 -3.75
N CYS A 37 12.37 -14.86 -5.07
CA CYS A 37 13.65 -14.56 -5.69
C CYS A 37 13.93 -13.05 -5.81
N CYS A 38 15.16 -12.79 -6.16
CA CYS A 38 15.59 -11.60 -6.91
C CYS A 38 15.82 -10.34 -6.06
N HIS A 39 15.38 -10.30 -4.80
CA HIS A 39 15.51 -9.14 -3.91
C HIS A 39 16.01 -9.54 -2.52
N ASP A 40 16.53 -8.58 -1.76
CA ASP A 40 16.91 -8.75 -0.36
C ASP A 40 15.69 -8.54 0.55
N TYR A 41 14.70 -9.44 0.42
CA TYR A 41 13.45 -9.35 1.18
C TYR A 41 13.64 -9.31 2.68
N LYS A 42 14.65 -10.02 3.20
CA LYS A 42 14.96 -9.99 4.63
C LYS A 42 15.24 -8.56 5.11
N LYS A 43 16.04 -7.82 4.35
CA LYS A 43 16.36 -6.42 4.66
C LYS A 43 15.20 -5.48 4.34
N GLN A 44 14.54 -5.67 3.19
CA GLN A 44 13.41 -4.83 2.78
C GLN A 44 12.22 -4.91 3.75
N THR A 45 11.95 -6.11 4.27
CA THR A 45 10.91 -6.32 5.30
C THR A 45 11.15 -5.44 6.54
N GLU A 46 12.39 -5.38 7.04
CA GLU A 46 12.76 -4.55 8.18
C GLU A 46 12.64 -3.04 7.87
N ILE A 47 13.10 -2.64 6.68
CA ILE A 47 13.03 -1.25 6.23
C ILE A 47 11.58 -0.79 6.14
N LEU A 48 10.72 -1.57 5.48
CA LEU A 48 9.30 -1.26 5.30
C LEU A 48 8.56 -1.17 6.63
N LYS A 49 8.73 -2.17 7.51
CA LYS A 49 8.13 -2.14 8.85
C LYS A 49 8.52 -0.88 9.60
N LYS A 50 9.82 -0.66 9.78
CA LYS A 50 10.35 0.52 10.48
C LYS A 50 9.87 1.83 9.82
N GLY A 51 10.00 1.89 8.49
CA GLY A 51 9.67 3.07 7.72
C GLY A 51 8.20 3.47 7.84
N LEU A 52 7.27 2.51 7.84
CA LEU A 52 5.84 2.76 8.01
C LEU A 52 5.50 3.15 9.45
N GLU A 53 5.99 2.40 10.45
CA GLU A 53 5.72 2.67 11.88
C GLU A 53 6.30 4.03 12.35
N GLU A 54 7.33 4.54 11.68
CA GLU A 54 7.87 5.89 11.92
C GLU A 54 7.05 7.02 11.29
N ARG A 55 6.19 6.73 10.31
CA ARG A 55 5.46 7.73 9.51
C ARG A 55 3.99 7.83 9.84
N ILE A 56 3.37 6.70 10.13
CA ILE A 56 1.93 6.59 10.34
C ILE A 56 1.61 5.68 11.53
N ASN A 57 0.40 5.81 12.07
CA ASN A 57 -0.03 5.03 13.22
C ASN A 57 -0.44 3.62 12.78
N VAL A 58 0.55 2.73 12.64
CA VAL A 58 0.37 1.33 12.25
C VAL A 58 1.18 0.40 13.16
N THR A 59 0.76 -0.86 13.19
CA THR A 59 1.55 -1.99 13.68
C THR A 59 1.72 -2.96 12.52
N VAL A 60 2.96 -3.27 12.15
CA VAL A 60 3.27 -4.14 11.01
C VAL A 60 3.71 -5.52 11.52
N ASP A 61 2.90 -6.54 11.21
CA ASP A 61 3.25 -7.95 11.38
C ASP A 61 3.98 -8.44 10.12
N GLN A 62 5.18 -8.97 10.28
CA GLN A 62 6.03 -9.44 9.19
C GLN A 62 5.79 -10.92 8.93
N ILE A 63 5.41 -11.26 7.71
CA ILE A 63 5.29 -12.64 7.21
C ILE A 63 6.37 -12.80 6.14
N HIS A 64 7.54 -13.25 6.55
CA HIS A 64 8.69 -13.43 5.68
C HIS A 64 9.04 -14.90 5.50
N VAL A 65 9.34 -15.30 4.27
CA VAL A 65 9.88 -16.64 3.94
C VAL A 65 11.24 -16.48 3.30
N ASP A 66 12.24 -17.12 3.90
CA ASP A 66 13.61 -17.19 3.35
C ASP A 66 13.69 -18.30 2.29
N ASP A 67 13.00 -18.08 1.17
CA ASP A 67 12.96 -18.97 0.00
C ASP A 67 13.20 -18.14 -1.25
N GLY A 68 14.41 -18.20 -1.80
CA GLY A 68 14.84 -17.45 -2.98
C GLY A 68 14.35 -18.00 -4.32
N SER A 69 13.35 -18.89 -4.34
CA SER A 69 12.78 -19.42 -5.57
C SER A 69 11.72 -18.49 -6.17
N THR A 70 11.39 -18.70 -7.44
CA THR A 70 10.26 -18.02 -8.10
C THR A 70 8.89 -18.59 -7.70
N LYS A 71 8.90 -19.63 -6.86
CA LYS A 71 7.70 -20.25 -6.28
C LYS A 71 7.88 -20.45 -4.78
N PRO A 72 8.04 -19.35 -4.02
CA PRO A 72 8.31 -19.45 -2.59
C PRO A 72 7.16 -20.17 -1.87
N ALA A 73 7.53 -21.00 -0.90
CA ALA A 73 6.55 -21.63 -0.04
C ALA A 73 6.04 -20.60 0.98
N LEU A 74 4.88 -20.01 0.72
CA LEU A 74 4.21 -19.03 1.57
C LEU A 74 3.08 -19.72 2.36
N PRO A 75 3.36 -20.33 3.52
CA PRO A 75 2.38 -21.17 4.23
C PRO A 75 1.19 -20.38 4.76
N ILE A 76 1.31 -19.05 4.85
CA ILE A 76 0.21 -18.17 5.25
C ILE A 76 -1.04 -18.38 4.39
N TYR A 77 -0.88 -18.64 3.09
CA TYR A 77 -1.97 -18.85 2.15
C TYR A 77 -2.66 -20.22 2.29
N GLY A 78 -2.13 -21.13 3.11
CA GLY A 78 -2.81 -22.36 3.52
C GLY A 78 -3.93 -22.12 4.53
N ASN A 79 -3.97 -20.96 5.18
CA ASN A 79 -5.05 -20.55 6.06
C ASN A 79 -6.08 -19.71 5.27
N PRO A 80 -7.32 -20.19 5.07
CA PRO A 80 -8.33 -19.43 4.31
C PRO A 80 -8.71 -18.09 4.96
N ASP A 81 -8.47 -17.94 6.26
CA ASP A 81 -8.80 -16.73 7.03
C ASP A 81 -7.55 -15.92 7.39
N TYR A 82 -6.49 -16.02 6.57
CA TYR A 82 -5.20 -15.40 6.86
C TYR A 82 -5.26 -13.88 7.02
N GLY A 83 -6.22 -13.21 6.38
CA GLY A 83 -6.44 -11.77 6.49
C GLY A 83 -7.22 -11.32 7.73
N ALA A 84 -7.77 -12.27 8.53
CA ALA A 84 -8.66 -11.91 9.62
C ALA A 84 -7.98 -11.02 10.67
N GLY A 85 -8.62 -9.89 10.97
CA GLY A 85 -8.15 -8.93 11.98
C GLY A 85 -7.07 -7.96 11.46
N TYR A 86 -6.76 -7.95 10.17
CA TYR A 86 -5.90 -6.95 9.54
C TYR A 86 -6.73 -5.88 8.84
N ASP A 87 -6.24 -4.63 8.91
CA ASP A 87 -6.82 -3.48 8.23
C ASP A 87 -6.25 -3.29 6.82
N LEU A 88 -5.07 -3.88 6.54
CA LEU A 88 -4.34 -3.77 5.28
C LEU A 88 -3.42 -4.96 5.10
N ILE A 89 -3.27 -5.44 3.85
CA ILE A 89 -2.25 -6.41 3.48
C ILE A 89 -1.30 -5.77 2.46
N ILE A 90 0.01 -5.86 2.71
CA ILE A 90 1.06 -5.43 1.80
C ILE A 90 1.67 -6.67 1.17
N HIS A 91 1.56 -6.76 -0.14
CA HIS A 91 2.17 -7.77 -0.98
C HIS A 91 3.50 -7.23 -1.51
N ASP A 92 4.59 -7.84 -1.09
CA ASP A 92 5.97 -7.54 -1.52
C ASP A 92 6.74 -8.84 -1.74
N GLU A 93 6.04 -9.87 -2.19
CA GLU A 93 6.61 -11.17 -2.52
C GLU A 93 6.82 -11.35 -4.02
N CYS A 94 7.85 -12.14 -4.40
CA CYS A 94 8.10 -12.54 -5.77
C CYS A 94 7.70 -14.01 -6.00
N ALA A 95 6.45 -14.23 -6.39
CA ALA A 95 5.85 -15.55 -6.62
C ALA A 95 5.53 -15.79 -8.10
N ALA A 96 6.51 -15.52 -8.99
CA ALA A 96 6.34 -15.48 -10.44
C ALA A 96 5.86 -16.80 -11.06
N ASP A 97 6.22 -17.93 -10.48
CA ASP A 97 5.85 -19.27 -10.96
C ASP A 97 4.71 -19.92 -10.16
N VAL A 98 4.08 -19.20 -9.25
CA VAL A 98 2.79 -19.59 -8.67
C VAL A 98 1.70 -19.23 -9.69
N LYS A 99 1.29 -20.22 -10.49
CA LYS A 99 0.39 -20.04 -11.64
C LYS A 99 -0.92 -20.84 -11.51
N ASP A 100 -1.08 -21.54 -10.40
CA ASP A 100 -2.29 -22.30 -10.11
C ASP A 100 -3.43 -21.36 -9.73
N GLU A 101 -4.53 -21.45 -10.50
CA GLU A 101 -5.71 -20.58 -10.35
C GLU A 101 -6.33 -20.67 -8.94
N ALA A 102 -6.38 -21.87 -8.35
CA ALA A 102 -6.97 -22.08 -7.04
C ALA A 102 -6.10 -21.40 -5.95
N THR A 103 -4.78 -21.51 -6.07
CA THR A 103 -3.82 -20.81 -5.20
C THR A 103 -4.00 -19.30 -5.31
N VAL A 104 -4.07 -18.75 -6.53
CA VAL A 104 -4.26 -17.30 -6.73
C VAL A 104 -5.59 -16.82 -6.15
N LYS A 105 -6.67 -17.59 -6.30
CA LYS A 105 -7.96 -17.30 -5.66
C LYS A 105 -7.84 -17.32 -4.13
N GLY A 106 -7.06 -18.25 -3.57
CA GLY A 106 -6.76 -18.29 -2.13
C GLY A 106 -6.05 -17.02 -1.65
N VAL A 107 -5.04 -16.57 -2.40
CA VAL A 107 -4.33 -15.28 -2.12
C VAL A 107 -5.31 -14.10 -2.17
N LEU A 108 -6.25 -14.10 -3.10
CA LEU A 108 -7.20 -13.01 -3.27
C LEU A 108 -8.39 -13.05 -2.28
N LYS A 109 -8.59 -14.16 -1.58
CA LYS A 109 -9.80 -14.38 -0.77
C LYS A 109 -10.09 -13.24 0.22
N PRO A 110 -9.18 -12.78 1.10
CA PRO A 110 -9.48 -11.72 2.06
C PRO A 110 -9.84 -10.39 1.40
N HIS A 111 -9.33 -10.14 0.21
CA HIS A 111 -9.65 -8.93 -0.55
C HIS A 111 -11.04 -9.03 -1.19
N VAL A 112 -11.36 -10.17 -1.77
CA VAL A 112 -12.63 -10.38 -2.49
C VAL A 112 -13.79 -10.56 -1.53
N GLU A 113 -13.62 -11.37 -0.48
CA GLU A 113 -14.69 -11.73 0.46
C GLU A 113 -14.83 -10.75 1.61
N ASP A 114 -13.71 -10.38 2.25
CA ASP A 114 -13.71 -9.54 3.45
C ASP A 114 -13.48 -8.04 3.14
N GLY A 115 -13.12 -7.73 1.89
CA GLY A 115 -12.91 -6.35 1.45
C GLY A 115 -11.64 -5.70 2.00
N ILE A 116 -10.65 -6.48 2.45
CA ILE A 116 -9.40 -5.96 3.01
C ILE A 116 -8.60 -5.27 1.88
N PRO A 117 -8.23 -3.99 2.04
CA PRO A 117 -7.45 -3.26 1.04
C PRO A 117 -6.01 -3.80 0.94
N ALA A 118 -5.33 -3.45 -0.15
CA ALA A 118 -3.96 -3.92 -0.38
C ALA A 118 -3.00 -2.80 -0.80
N VAL A 119 -1.72 -3.09 -0.58
CA VAL A 119 -0.59 -2.42 -1.22
C VAL A 119 0.21 -3.48 -1.99
N ALA A 120 0.52 -3.23 -3.27
CA ALA A 120 1.35 -4.12 -4.09
C ALA A 120 2.66 -3.40 -4.42
N LEU A 121 3.78 -3.97 -3.99
CA LEU A 121 5.10 -3.39 -4.14
C LEU A 121 5.94 -4.21 -5.12
N HIS A 122 6.62 -3.51 -5.98
CA HIS A 122 7.66 -4.00 -6.89
C HIS A 122 7.36 -5.38 -7.49
N CYS A 123 8.02 -6.45 -7.01
CA CYS A 123 7.90 -7.78 -7.61
C CYS A 123 6.54 -8.45 -7.39
N ALA A 124 5.68 -7.94 -6.50
CA ALA A 124 4.28 -8.37 -6.43
C ALA A 124 3.56 -8.22 -7.79
N MET A 125 4.01 -7.27 -8.64
CA MET A 125 3.55 -7.12 -10.03
C MET A 125 3.83 -8.34 -10.91
N HIS A 126 4.88 -9.10 -10.62
CA HIS A 126 5.28 -10.29 -11.36
C HIS A 126 4.88 -11.59 -10.65
N SER A 127 4.12 -11.52 -9.57
CA SER A 127 3.60 -12.68 -8.84
C SER A 127 2.29 -13.18 -9.44
N TYR A 128 1.93 -14.44 -9.15
CA TYR A 128 0.61 -15.05 -9.43
C TYR A 128 0.15 -14.94 -10.89
N ARG A 129 1.11 -15.09 -11.82
CA ARG A 129 0.91 -14.88 -13.26
C ARG A 129 0.31 -16.10 -13.95
N VAL A 130 -1.03 -16.20 -13.95
CA VAL A 130 -1.77 -17.21 -14.70
C VAL A 130 -1.76 -16.87 -16.20
N GLY A 131 -1.66 -17.87 -17.08
CA GLY A 131 -1.77 -17.71 -18.52
C GLY A 131 -0.57 -17.06 -19.23
N ASP A 132 -0.83 -16.46 -20.40
CA ASP A 132 0.20 -15.81 -21.24
C ASP A 132 0.40 -14.35 -20.81
N ILE A 133 1.43 -14.12 -20.03
CA ILE A 133 1.74 -12.80 -19.46
C ILE A 133 2.07 -11.74 -20.50
N ASN A 134 2.41 -12.13 -21.74
CA ASN A 134 2.79 -11.19 -22.81
C ASN A 134 1.60 -10.68 -23.61
N LYS A 135 0.42 -11.26 -23.41
CA LYS A 135 -0.82 -10.80 -24.04
C LYS A 135 -1.72 -10.10 -23.02
N PRO A 136 -2.40 -9.01 -23.42
CA PRO A 136 -3.35 -8.34 -22.53
C PRO A 136 -4.42 -9.32 -22.04
N ALA A 137 -4.46 -9.58 -20.72
CA ALA A 137 -5.43 -10.46 -20.12
C ALA A 137 -6.86 -9.91 -20.27
N LYS A 138 -7.81 -10.79 -20.55
CA LYS A 138 -9.22 -10.42 -20.67
C LYS A 138 -9.81 -10.20 -19.27
N GLU A 139 -10.48 -9.08 -19.05
CA GLU A 139 -11.15 -8.77 -17.79
C GLU A 139 -12.13 -9.90 -17.39
N GLY A 140 -12.07 -10.31 -16.13
CA GLY A 140 -12.88 -11.41 -15.59
C GLY A 140 -12.41 -12.82 -15.95
N SER A 141 -11.30 -12.99 -16.69
CA SER A 141 -10.73 -14.32 -16.97
C SER A 141 -9.77 -14.76 -15.87
N ALA A 142 -9.46 -16.07 -15.83
CA ALA A 142 -8.45 -16.61 -14.91
C ALA A 142 -7.09 -15.94 -15.08
N ASP A 143 -6.70 -15.63 -16.32
CA ASP A 143 -5.43 -14.94 -16.63
C ASP A 143 -5.36 -13.52 -16.08
N ALA A 144 -6.51 -12.91 -15.77
CA ALA A 144 -6.60 -11.56 -15.26
C ALA A 144 -6.65 -11.47 -13.72
N LEU A 145 -6.88 -12.57 -13.01
CA LEU A 145 -7.20 -12.58 -11.58
C LEU A 145 -6.31 -11.63 -10.76
N TRP A 146 -5.00 -11.85 -10.77
CA TRP A 146 -4.06 -11.01 -10.03
C TRP A 146 -3.88 -9.64 -10.65
N PHE A 147 -3.75 -9.58 -11.98
CA PHE A 147 -3.50 -8.32 -12.69
C PHE A 147 -4.69 -7.34 -12.58
N GLU A 148 -5.91 -7.86 -12.64
CA GLU A 148 -7.12 -7.07 -12.48
C GLU A 148 -7.25 -6.55 -11.04
N PHE A 149 -6.88 -7.39 -10.06
CA PHE A 149 -6.84 -6.99 -8.65
C PHE A 149 -5.83 -5.87 -8.41
N ILE A 150 -4.59 -6.02 -8.86
CA ILE A 150 -3.58 -4.96 -8.67
C ILE A 150 -3.78 -3.77 -9.64
N GLY A 151 -4.51 -3.95 -10.75
CA GLY A 151 -4.85 -2.89 -11.72
C GLY A 151 -3.90 -2.74 -12.91
N ILE A 152 -2.76 -3.43 -12.93
CA ILE A 152 -1.77 -3.38 -14.01
C ILE A 152 -1.22 -4.77 -14.29
N GLN A 153 -1.02 -5.08 -15.58
CA GLN A 153 -0.30 -6.27 -16.05
C GLN A 153 1.08 -5.88 -16.56
N SER A 154 2.11 -6.54 -16.03
CA SER A 154 3.48 -6.47 -16.51
C SER A 154 4.00 -7.86 -16.84
N SER A 155 4.90 -7.97 -17.81
CA SER A 155 5.52 -9.24 -18.20
C SER A 155 7.04 -9.27 -18.02
N ARG A 156 7.67 -8.10 -18.02
CA ARG A 156 9.12 -7.93 -17.92
C ARG A 156 9.49 -6.55 -17.38
N HIS A 157 10.74 -6.37 -17.09
CA HIS A 157 11.37 -5.08 -16.81
C HIS A 157 12.57 -4.83 -17.74
N GLY A 158 13.04 -3.59 -17.80
CA GLY A 158 14.27 -3.20 -18.46
C GLY A 158 15.53 -3.53 -17.64
N ALA A 159 16.67 -3.09 -18.14
CA ALA A 159 17.92 -3.13 -17.38
C ALA A 159 17.85 -2.19 -16.18
N GLN A 160 18.64 -2.49 -15.14
CA GLN A 160 18.72 -1.61 -13.97
C GLN A 160 19.43 -0.30 -14.31
N LYS A 161 18.64 0.75 -14.53
CA LYS A 161 19.08 2.11 -14.82
C LYS A 161 18.24 3.11 -14.02
N PRO A 162 18.67 4.37 -13.88
CA PRO A 162 17.82 5.40 -13.25
C PRO A 162 16.48 5.57 -13.97
N ILE A 163 15.44 5.77 -13.20
CA ILE A 163 14.09 6.06 -13.69
C ILE A 163 13.75 7.52 -13.34
N GLU A 164 13.45 8.33 -14.34
CA GLU A 164 12.88 9.67 -14.18
C GLU A 164 11.37 9.52 -13.89
N ILE A 165 10.94 9.94 -12.71
CA ILE A 165 9.55 9.80 -12.25
C ILE A 165 8.85 11.14 -12.32
N SER A 166 7.71 11.18 -13.00
CA SER A 166 6.83 12.34 -13.07
C SER A 166 5.46 12.05 -12.47
N PHE A 167 5.10 12.81 -11.44
CA PHE A 167 3.87 12.62 -10.68
C PHE A 167 2.69 13.41 -11.26
N LYS A 168 1.52 12.78 -11.27
CA LYS A 168 0.23 13.47 -11.49
C LYS A 168 -0.31 14.01 -10.16
N ASN A 169 -1.16 15.03 -10.25
CA ASN A 169 -1.85 15.56 -9.07
C ASN A 169 -2.94 14.60 -8.61
N HIS A 170 -2.69 13.92 -7.50
CA HIS A 170 -3.64 13.05 -6.83
C HIS A 170 -3.45 13.17 -5.30
N VAL A 171 -4.43 12.80 -4.50
CA VAL A 171 -4.35 12.89 -3.03
C VAL A 171 -3.14 12.16 -2.45
N VAL A 172 -2.78 11.00 -3.01
CA VAL A 172 -1.60 10.21 -2.59
C VAL A 172 -0.29 10.92 -2.95
N THR A 173 -0.21 11.52 -4.13
CA THR A 173 1.02 12.16 -4.63
C THR A 173 1.11 13.65 -4.28
N LYS A 174 0.10 14.19 -3.58
CA LYS A 174 0.04 15.61 -3.23
C LYS A 174 1.26 16.03 -2.41
N GLY A 175 1.98 17.04 -2.91
CA GLY A 175 3.21 17.56 -2.31
C GLY A 175 4.46 16.75 -2.65
N MET A 176 4.37 15.66 -3.40
CA MET A 176 5.53 14.97 -3.96
C MET A 176 6.08 15.75 -5.14
N LYS A 177 7.39 15.71 -5.29
CA LYS A 177 8.10 16.30 -6.44
C LYS A 177 8.64 15.19 -7.32
N ASP A 178 8.73 15.46 -8.61
CA ASP A 178 9.41 14.60 -9.56
C ASP A 178 10.85 14.33 -9.09
N TRP A 179 11.34 13.12 -9.32
CA TRP A 179 12.66 12.70 -8.91
C TRP A 179 13.20 11.60 -9.80
N THR A 180 14.52 11.44 -9.79
CA THR A 180 15.20 10.36 -10.49
C THR A 180 15.68 9.34 -9.46
N THR A 181 15.42 8.07 -9.69
CA THR A 181 15.88 6.98 -8.82
C THR A 181 17.38 6.74 -9.01
N ILE A 182 17.98 5.95 -8.13
CA ILE A 182 19.19 5.19 -8.46
C ILE A 182 18.86 4.15 -9.54
N ASN A 183 19.76 3.22 -9.84
CA ASN A 183 19.45 2.12 -10.76
C ASN A 183 18.26 1.31 -10.23
N GLU A 184 17.21 1.25 -11.03
CA GLU A 184 15.95 0.56 -10.75
C GLU A 184 15.45 -0.17 -12.00
N GLU A 185 14.45 -1.03 -11.85
CA GLU A 185 13.85 -1.81 -12.91
C GLU A 185 12.55 -1.16 -13.38
N LEU A 186 12.54 -0.61 -14.60
CA LEU A 186 11.29 -0.12 -15.18
C LEU A 186 10.46 -1.30 -15.70
N TYR A 187 9.35 -1.58 -15.04
CA TYR A 187 8.40 -2.62 -15.45
C TYR A 187 7.54 -2.14 -16.61
N ASN A 188 7.45 -2.96 -17.67
CA ASN A 188 6.58 -2.65 -18.79
C ASN A 188 5.10 -2.73 -18.41
N ASN A 189 4.24 -2.03 -19.14
CA ASN A 189 2.80 -2.19 -19.01
C ASN A 189 2.25 -2.94 -20.23
N VAL A 190 1.88 -4.21 -20.06
CA VAL A 190 1.14 -5.00 -21.07
C VAL A 190 -0.30 -4.53 -21.14
N LYS A 191 -0.89 -4.25 -19.96
CA LYS A 191 -2.22 -3.70 -19.82
C LYS A 191 -2.32 -2.84 -18.55
N VAL A 192 -2.97 -1.69 -18.66
CA VAL A 192 -3.50 -0.91 -17.54
C VAL A 192 -5.00 -1.09 -17.54
N PHE A 193 -5.57 -1.61 -16.45
CA PHE A 193 -7.00 -1.85 -16.35
C PHE A 193 -7.76 -0.53 -16.18
N LYS A 194 -9.01 -0.48 -16.63
CA LYS A 194 -9.84 0.76 -16.60
C LYS A 194 -10.13 1.27 -15.20
N THR A 195 -10.04 0.39 -14.20
CA THR A 195 -10.24 0.70 -12.78
C THR A 195 -9.02 1.28 -12.10
N ALA A 196 -7.87 1.28 -12.79
CA ALA A 196 -6.62 1.84 -12.28
C ALA A 196 -6.45 3.31 -12.69
N ASP A 197 -6.10 4.15 -11.70
CA ASP A 197 -5.70 5.54 -11.90
C ASP A 197 -4.18 5.66 -11.87
N GLU A 198 -3.59 6.12 -12.95
CA GLU A 198 -2.15 6.39 -13.05
C GLU A 198 -1.76 7.61 -12.19
N LEU A 199 -0.88 7.43 -11.23
CA LEU A 199 -0.39 8.50 -10.34
C LEU A 199 1.00 9.00 -10.70
N ALA A 200 1.85 8.17 -11.32
CA ALA A 200 3.14 8.57 -11.84
C ALA A 200 3.56 7.70 -13.02
N LYS A 201 4.31 8.32 -13.92
CA LYS A 201 5.03 7.63 -15.01
C LYS A 201 6.52 7.64 -14.74
N GLY A 202 7.16 6.55 -15.11
CA GLY A 202 8.61 6.39 -15.15
C GLY A 202 9.10 6.40 -16.59
N LYS A 203 10.23 7.08 -16.80
CA LYS A 203 10.98 7.07 -18.05
C LYS A 203 12.37 6.52 -17.78
N GLN A 204 12.81 5.59 -18.60
CA GLN A 204 14.12 4.96 -18.50
C GLN A 204 14.74 4.83 -19.88
N GLU A 205 16.03 5.03 -19.99
CA GLU A 205 16.75 4.91 -21.26
C GLU A 205 16.62 3.51 -21.86
N GLY A 206 16.15 3.45 -23.11
CA GLY A 206 15.97 2.19 -23.87
C GLY A 206 14.63 1.51 -23.65
N GLU A 207 13.76 2.03 -22.77
CA GLU A 207 12.44 1.48 -22.50
C GLU A 207 11.33 2.48 -22.89
N LYS A 208 10.11 1.98 -23.06
CA LYS A 208 8.92 2.83 -23.19
C LYS A 208 8.49 3.33 -21.82
N ASP A 209 7.99 4.56 -21.76
CA ASP A 209 7.40 5.12 -20.55
C ASP A 209 6.32 4.18 -20.00
N ALA A 210 6.35 3.96 -18.70
CA ALA A 210 5.42 3.05 -18.01
C ALA A 210 4.85 3.71 -16.76
N VAL A 211 3.66 3.24 -16.35
CA VAL A 211 3.08 3.59 -15.05
C VAL A 211 3.91 2.94 -13.96
N VAL A 212 4.43 3.73 -13.03
CA VAL A 212 5.25 3.25 -11.91
C VAL A 212 4.58 3.44 -10.55
N VAL A 213 3.53 4.26 -10.47
CA VAL A 213 2.69 4.44 -9.29
C VAL A 213 1.24 4.56 -9.73
N TRP A 214 0.35 3.84 -9.07
CA TRP A 214 -1.08 3.85 -9.38
C TRP A 214 -1.94 3.53 -8.16
N THR A 215 -3.22 3.79 -8.30
CA THR A 215 -4.27 3.23 -7.44
C THR A 215 -5.23 2.40 -8.26
N ASN A 216 -5.88 1.42 -7.65
CA ASN A 216 -6.91 0.62 -8.29
C ASN A 216 -8.12 0.45 -7.37
N THR A 217 -9.30 0.25 -7.96
CA THR A 217 -10.52 -0.07 -7.22
C THR A 217 -11.09 -1.36 -7.80
N PHE A 218 -10.98 -2.45 -7.05
CA PHE A 218 -11.26 -3.79 -7.53
C PHE A 218 -12.61 -4.32 -7.06
N GLY A 219 -13.31 -4.98 -7.97
CA GLY A 219 -14.49 -5.80 -7.71
C GLY A 219 -15.71 -5.06 -7.16
N LYS A 220 -16.74 -5.84 -6.81
CA LYS A 220 -18.02 -5.31 -6.30
C LYS A 220 -17.89 -4.59 -4.95
N ASN A 221 -16.95 -5.00 -4.13
CA ASN A 221 -16.68 -4.42 -2.82
C ASN A 221 -15.82 -3.15 -2.90
N LYS A 222 -15.42 -2.75 -4.12
CA LYS A 222 -14.57 -1.56 -4.38
C LYS A 222 -13.30 -1.55 -3.53
N VAL A 223 -12.65 -2.71 -3.44
CA VAL A 223 -11.41 -2.87 -2.68
C VAL A 223 -10.34 -1.96 -3.25
N LYS A 224 -9.73 -1.16 -2.39
CA LYS A 224 -8.68 -0.22 -2.79
C LYS A 224 -7.34 -0.90 -2.78
N VAL A 225 -6.60 -0.74 -3.86
CA VAL A 225 -5.23 -1.23 -4.01
C VAL A 225 -4.33 -0.07 -4.42
N PHE A 226 -3.28 0.17 -3.66
CA PHE A 226 -2.19 1.06 -4.05
C PHE A 226 -1.06 0.22 -4.62
N GLY A 227 -0.41 0.65 -5.70
CA GLY A 227 0.71 -0.08 -6.30
C GLY A 227 1.85 0.82 -6.73
N THR A 228 3.07 0.26 -6.66
CA THR A 228 4.28 0.86 -7.24
C THR A 228 5.23 -0.23 -7.74
N THR A 229 5.83 0.02 -8.92
CA THR A 229 6.88 -0.85 -9.48
C THR A 229 8.28 -0.54 -8.93
N LEU A 230 8.44 0.55 -8.18
CA LEU A 230 9.70 0.93 -7.55
C LEU A 230 10.00 0.02 -6.37
N GLY A 231 11.28 -0.14 -6.02
CA GLY A 231 11.67 -0.88 -4.82
C GLY A 231 12.57 -2.09 -5.07
N HIS A 232 13.25 -2.16 -6.22
CA HIS A 232 14.22 -3.22 -6.49
C HIS A 232 15.37 -3.21 -5.46
N ASN A 233 15.96 -2.05 -5.25
CA ASN A 233 17.13 -1.90 -4.38
C ASN A 233 16.74 -1.47 -2.96
N ASN A 234 17.46 -1.99 -1.96
CA ASN A 234 17.31 -1.56 -0.56
C ASN A 234 17.42 -0.04 -0.42
N ALA A 235 18.32 0.61 -1.15
CA ALA A 235 18.51 2.05 -1.10
C ALA A 235 17.28 2.83 -1.64
N THR A 236 16.54 2.28 -2.60
CA THR A 236 15.24 2.85 -3.01
C THR A 236 14.18 2.63 -1.94
N VAL A 237 14.12 1.44 -1.36
CA VAL A 237 13.15 1.14 -0.29
C VAL A 237 13.40 1.98 0.97
N GLU A 238 14.67 2.28 1.30
CA GLU A 238 15.07 3.18 2.40
C GLU A 238 14.85 4.67 2.09
N ASP A 239 14.68 5.05 0.81
CA ASP A 239 14.51 6.46 0.42
C ASP A 239 13.28 7.06 1.11
N PRO A 240 13.43 8.19 1.82
CA PRO A 240 12.29 8.82 2.49
C PRO A 240 11.11 9.13 1.57
N ARG A 241 11.38 9.45 0.29
CA ARG A 241 10.33 9.73 -0.71
C ARG A 241 9.53 8.49 -1.05
N TYR A 242 10.21 7.34 -1.18
CA TYR A 242 9.57 6.04 -1.40
C TYR A 242 8.72 5.63 -0.18
N LEU A 243 9.28 5.71 1.01
CA LEU A 243 8.56 5.38 2.25
C LEU A 243 7.37 6.29 2.50
N ASP A 244 7.49 7.61 2.20
CA ASP A 244 6.38 8.55 2.28
C ASP A 244 5.28 8.21 1.26
N LEU A 245 5.65 7.79 0.05
CA LEU A 245 4.73 7.36 -1.00
C LEU A 245 3.96 6.12 -0.55
N VAL A 246 4.64 5.08 -0.06
CA VAL A 246 4.02 3.83 0.41
C VAL A 246 3.11 4.10 1.62
N ALA A 247 3.55 4.93 2.57
CA ALA A 247 2.74 5.33 3.72
C ALA A 247 1.44 6.05 3.31
N LYS A 248 1.52 6.99 2.36
CA LYS A 248 0.34 7.66 1.81
C LYS A 248 -0.56 6.70 1.04
N GLY A 249 0.01 5.76 0.29
CA GLY A 249 -0.73 4.69 -0.39
C GLY A 249 -1.51 3.82 0.59
N ALA A 250 -0.87 3.40 1.68
CA ALA A 250 -1.48 2.62 2.75
C ALA A 250 -2.64 3.38 3.44
N LEU A 251 -2.45 4.66 3.74
CA LEU A 251 -3.50 5.51 4.31
C LEU A 251 -4.65 5.75 3.33
N TRP A 252 -4.36 5.88 2.03
CA TRP A 252 -5.39 6.02 1.01
C TRP A 252 -6.22 4.74 0.88
N ALA A 253 -5.55 3.58 0.84
CA ALA A 253 -6.21 2.29 0.73
C ALA A 253 -7.15 2.01 1.91
N THR A 254 -6.78 2.44 3.11
CA THR A 254 -7.55 2.27 4.35
C THR A 254 -8.51 3.43 4.66
N ASP A 255 -8.69 4.40 3.74
CA ASP A 255 -9.52 5.60 3.98
C ASP A 255 -9.04 6.50 5.14
N LYS A 256 -7.72 6.49 5.41
CA LYS A 256 -7.11 7.31 6.48
C LYS A 256 -6.27 8.48 5.95
N LEU A 257 -6.30 8.72 4.64
CA LEU A 257 -5.73 9.92 4.00
C LEU A 257 -6.84 10.96 3.77
N ASP A 258 -6.57 12.22 4.10
CA ASP A 258 -7.52 13.31 3.84
C ASP A 258 -7.37 13.90 2.42
N THR A 259 -8.24 14.80 2.03
CA THR A 259 -8.21 15.45 0.70
C THR A 259 -7.01 16.39 0.50
N ALA A 260 -6.32 16.75 1.58
CA ALA A 260 -5.06 17.51 1.54
C ALA A 260 -3.81 16.62 1.37
N GLY A 261 -4.00 15.27 1.31
CA GLY A 261 -2.91 14.30 1.24
C GLY A 261 -2.16 14.14 2.57
N LYS A 262 -2.85 14.41 3.69
CA LYS A 262 -2.32 14.25 5.04
C LYS A 262 -3.03 13.11 5.75
N PRO A 263 -2.37 12.46 6.72
CA PRO A 263 -3.06 11.50 7.59
C PRO A 263 -4.26 12.14 8.28
N LYS A 264 -5.38 11.44 8.32
CA LYS A 264 -6.53 11.84 9.16
C LYS A 264 -6.12 11.86 10.65
N PRO A 265 -6.84 12.60 11.52
CA PRO A 265 -6.53 12.67 12.94
C PRO A 265 -6.33 11.30 13.57
N GLY A 266 -5.23 11.11 14.29
CA GLY A 266 -4.86 9.87 14.96
C GLY A 266 -4.12 8.84 14.08
N TYR A 267 -4.02 9.04 12.76
CA TYR A 267 -3.32 8.12 11.85
C TYR A 267 -1.95 8.62 11.36
N GLY A 268 -1.52 9.81 11.75
CA GLY A 268 -0.16 10.27 11.56
C GLY A 268 0.82 9.63 12.54
N ARG A 269 2.09 10.04 12.44
CA ARG A 269 3.16 9.59 13.35
C ARG A 269 2.76 9.77 14.81
N VAL A 270 2.81 8.70 15.57
CA VAL A 270 2.67 8.76 17.02
C VAL A 270 4.05 9.15 17.60
N LYS A 271 4.11 10.28 18.31
CA LYS A 271 5.31 10.63 19.09
C LYS A 271 5.38 9.64 20.27
N LYS A 272 6.34 8.73 20.20
CA LYS A 272 6.69 7.88 21.33
C LYS A 272 7.43 8.69 22.39
#